data_6df6a28a296b481fac34c98e6f2b5096
#
_entry.id   6df6a28a296b481fac34c98e6f2b5096
#
_cell.length_a   1.000
_cell.length_b   1.000
_cell.length_c   1.000
_cell.angle_alpha   90.00
_cell.angle_beta   90.00
_cell.angle_gamma   90.00
#
_symmetry.space_group_name_H-M   'P 1'
#
loop_
_entity.id
_entity.type
_entity.pdbx_description
1 polymer ?
#
loop_
_entity_poly.entity_id
_entity_poly.type
_entity_poly.pdbx_seq_one_letter_code
_entity_poly.pdbx_strand_id
1 'polypeptide(L)'
;MPHQTTEAGFTLSDDPARFDLVRAHGWIGGQSYWAQGIPFETFARACAGSLTVGAFAPDGQMAAMARVVTDRATFGWVCDVFVDPAYRGAGLGKMMMAYIRAHPDLQGFRRLHLATRDAHGLYRQFGFTELTKVENWMEIRDPDVYSR
;
A
#
# COMPACT_ATOMS: atom_id res chain seq x y z
N MET A 1 -5.98 0.65 14.71
CA MET A 1 -6.93 -0.42 14.37
C MET A 1 -6.45 -1.73 14.95
N PRO A 2 -7.31 -2.56 15.53
CA PRO A 2 -6.87 -3.84 16.04
C PRO A 2 -6.37 -4.75 14.94
N HIS A 3 -5.45 -5.64 15.29
CA HIS A 3 -4.95 -6.64 14.37
C HIS A 3 -6.08 -7.60 13.93
N GLN A 4 -6.05 -7.98 12.66
CA GLN A 4 -7.00 -8.94 12.11
C GLN A 4 -6.25 -10.20 11.68
N THR A 5 -6.79 -11.36 12.03
CA THR A 5 -6.24 -12.65 11.63
C THR A 5 -7.19 -13.29 10.64
N THR A 6 -6.66 -13.74 9.51
CA THR A 6 -7.43 -14.40 8.46
C THR A 6 -7.57 -15.90 8.75
N GLU A 7 -8.47 -16.58 8.02
CA GLU A 7 -8.63 -18.03 8.12
C GLU A 7 -7.34 -18.79 7.78
N ALA A 8 -6.52 -18.26 6.87
CA ALA A 8 -5.23 -18.85 6.52
C ALA A 8 -4.12 -18.54 7.52
N GLY A 9 -4.42 -17.85 8.63
CA GLY A 9 -3.48 -17.53 9.68
C GLY A 9 -2.61 -16.31 9.44
N PHE A 10 -2.86 -15.52 8.39
CA PHE A 10 -2.17 -14.24 8.19
C PHE A 10 -2.76 -13.19 9.11
N THR A 11 -1.90 -12.36 9.68
CA THR A 11 -2.30 -11.24 10.54
C THR A 11 -2.04 -9.93 9.82
N LEU A 12 -3.05 -9.07 9.76
CA LEU A 12 -2.90 -7.72 9.22
C LEU A 12 -2.73 -6.74 10.37
N SER A 13 -1.82 -5.78 10.21
CA SER A 13 -1.50 -4.80 11.24
C SER A 13 -1.04 -3.50 10.62
N ASP A 14 -1.46 -2.38 11.23
CA ASP A 14 -0.96 -1.05 10.91
C ASP A 14 0.05 -0.53 11.94
N ASP A 15 0.50 -1.38 12.84
CA ASP A 15 1.48 -1.01 13.85
C ASP A 15 2.84 -0.76 13.20
N PRO A 16 3.36 0.48 13.20
CA PRO A 16 4.64 0.78 12.58
C PRO A 16 5.82 0.04 13.25
N ALA A 17 5.69 -0.35 14.52
CA ALA A 17 6.73 -1.12 15.20
C ALA A 17 6.87 -2.54 14.66
N ARG A 18 5.82 -3.08 14.05
CA ARG A 18 5.85 -4.42 13.43
C ARG A 18 6.26 -4.39 11.97
N PHE A 19 6.14 -3.24 11.32
CA PHE A 19 6.43 -3.13 9.89
C PHE A 19 7.92 -3.39 9.62
N ASP A 20 8.19 -4.37 8.76
CA ASP A 20 9.57 -4.74 8.39
C ASP A 20 10.06 -3.81 7.28
N LEU A 21 10.64 -2.70 7.66
CA LEU A 21 11.04 -1.64 6.76
C LEU A 21 12.13 -2.09 5.78
N VAL A 22 13.09 -2.88 6.25
CA VAL A 22 14.18 -3.39 5.41
C VAL A 22 13.63 -4.32 4.33
N ARG A 23 12.76 -5.24 4.72
CA ARG A 23 12.13 -6.17 3.79
C ARG A 23 11.25 -5.43 2.78
N ALA A 24 10.45 -4.47 3.25
CA ALA A 24 9.60 -3.66 2.39
C ALA A 24 10.42 -2.85 1.38
N HIS A 25 11.52 -2.25 1.80
CA HIS A 25 12.42 -1.53 0.91
C HIS A 25 13.00 -2.46 -0.17
N GLY A 26 13.35 -3.69 0.20
CA GLY A 26 13.83 -4.68 -0.77
C GLY A 26 12.79 -4.97 -1.87
N TRP A 27 11.51 -5.03 -1.50
CA TRP A 27 10.44 -5.19 -2.48
C TRP A 27 10.27 -3.97 -3.37
N ILE A 28 10.12 -2.80 -2.75
CA ILE A 28 9.77 -1.58 -3.49
C ILE A 28 10.95 -1.05 -4.29
N GLY A 29 12.12 -0.99 -3.70
CA GLY A 29 13.33 -0.51 -4.37
C GLY A 29 13.94 -1.51 -5.36
N GLY A 30 13.71 -2.81 -5.14
CA GLY A 30 14.34 -3.87 -5.93
C GLY A 30 13.42 -4.56 -6.92
N GLN A 31 12.13 -4.64 -6.64
CA GLN A 31 11.21 -5.46 -7.44
C GLN A 31 10.02 -4.70 -8.01
N SER A 32 9.66 -3.52 -7.48
CA SER A 32 8.54 -2.76 -8.04
C SER A 32 8.94 -2.11 -9.37
N TYR A 33 7.93 -1.88 -10.24
CA TYR A 33 8.17 -1.12 -11.48
C TYR A 33 8.04 0.39 -11.27
N TRP A 34 7.42 0.84 -10.15
CA TRP A 34 7.09 2.26 -9.95
C TRP A 34 8.11 3.02 -9.12
N ALA A 35 8.91 2.36 -8.30
CA ALA A 35 9.86 3.03 -7.42
C ALA A 35 11.21 2.31 -7.34
N GLN A 36 11.59 1.61 -8.42
CA GLN A 36 12.86 0.91 -8.48
C GLN A 36 14.01 1.87 -8.23
N GLY A 37 14.93 1.49 -7.35
CA GLY A 37 16.08 2.29 -7.00
C GLY A 37 15.85 3.34 -5.91
N ILE A 38 14.67 3.41 -5.32
CA ILE A 38 14.41 4.36 -4.23
C ILE A 38 15.42 4.16 -3.09
N PRO A 39 16.14 5.21 -2.65
CA PRO A 39 17.05 5.09 -1.52
C PRO A 39 16.32 4.68 -0.24
N PHE A 40 16.98 3.90 0.60
CA PHE A 40 16.38 3.42 1.86
C PHE A 40 15.88 4.56 2.74
N GLU A 41 16.69 5.62 2.91
CA GLU A 41 16.33 6.76 3.76
C GLU A 41 15.08 7.48 3.24
N THR A 42 14.95 7.61 1.93
CA THR A 42 13.77 8.22 1.32
C THR A 42 12.53 7.35 1.56
N PHE A 43 12.67 6.05 1.38
CA PHE A 43 11.57 5.11 1.63
C PHE A 43 11.17 5.10 3.10
N ALA A 44 12.14 5.07 4.01
CA ALA A 44 11.88 5.11 5.45
C ALA A 44 11.11 6.37 5.85
N ARG A 45 11.51 7.52 5.32
CA ARG A 45 10.82 8.80 5.58
C ARG A 45 9.39 8.78 5.00
N ALA A 46 9.21 8.22 3.82
CA ALA A 46 7.90 8.08 3.21
C ALA A 46 6.97 7.20 4.08
N CYS A 47 7.48 6.08 4.57
CA CYS A 47 6.71 5.21 5.45
C CYS A 47 6.37 5.88 6.78
N ALA A 48 7.30 6.62 7.36
CA ALA A 48 7.06 7.36 8.61
C ALA A 48 5.96 8.40 8.47
N GLY A 49 5.80 8.99 7.29
CA GLY A 49 4.76 9.98 6.98
C GLY A 49 3.45 9.39 6.46
N SER A 50 3.32 8.08 6.47
CA SER A 50 2.17 7.38 5.89
C SER A 50 1.54 6.42 6.89
N LEU A 51 0.35 5.94 6.55
CA LEU A 51 -0.21 4.76 7.21
C LEU A 51 0.33 3.53 6.47
N THR A 52 1.09 2.68 7.16
CA THR A 52 1.60 1.44 6.60
C THR A 52 0.81 0.25 7.10
N VAL A 53 0.55 -0.68 6.21
CA VAL A 53 -0.15 -1.94 6.53
C VAL A 53 0.77 -3.08 6.15
N GLY A 54 0.96 -4.01 7.07
CA GLY A 54 1.67 -5.26 6.82
C GLY A 54 0.74 -6.45 6.95
N ALA A 55 0.94 -7.47 6.12
CA ALA A 55 0.36 -8.77 6.29
C ALA A 55 1.46 -9.74 6.71
N PHE A 56 1.26 -10.46 7.81
CA PHE A 56 2.27 -11.29 8.43
C PHE A 56 1.85 -12.75 8.39
N ALA A 57 2.74 -13.62 7.94
CA ALA A 57 2.52 -15.06 7.91
C ALA A 57 2.45 -15.64 9.34
N PRO A 58 1.96 -16.89 9.51
CA PRO A 58 1.88 -17.50 10.84
C PRO A 58 3.21 -17.54 11.60
N ASP A 59 4.34 -17.59 10.90
CA ASP A 59 5.67 -17.57 11.49
C ASP A 59 6.16 -16.16 11.87
N GLY A 60 5.35 -15.13 11.60
CA GLY A 60 5.66 -13.74 11.89
C GLY A 60 6.37 -12.98 10.77
N GLN A 61 6.75 -13.64 9.67
CA GLN A 61 7.39 -12.94 8.55
C GLN A 61 6.39 -12.08 7.81
N MET A 62 6.76 -10.83 7.49
CA MET A 62 5.93 -9.96 6.67
C MET A 62 5.87 -10.50 5.24
N ALA A 63 4.66 -10.77 4.78
CA ALA A 63 4.38 -11.38 3.48
C ALA A 63 3.91 -10.39 2.43
N ALA A 64 3.40 -9.24 2.86
CA ALA A 64 2.86 -8.21 1.96
C ALA A 64 2.80 -6.87 2.67
N MET A 65 2.69 -5.82 1.88
CA MET A 65 2.56 -4.46 2.39
C MET A 65 1.60 -3.63 1.55
N ALA A 66 1.10 -2.58 2.16
CA ALA A 66 0.46 -1.45 1.49
C ALA A 66 0.79 -0.17 2.26
N ARG A 67 0.73 0.95 1.57
CA ARG A 67 0.97 2.26 2.18
C ARG A 67 -0.13 3.22 1.74
N VAL A 68 -0.59 4.06 2.66
CA VAL A 68 -1.57 5.10 2.35
C VAL A 68 -0.99 6.45 2.77
N VAL A 69 -0.76 7.32 1.81
CA VAL A 69 -0.40 8.72 2.07
C VAL A 69 -1.70 9.45 2.38
N THR A 70 -1.81 10.04 3.55
CA THR A 70 -3.10 10.60 3.99
C THR A 70 -2.93 11.62 5.11
N ASP A 71 -3.86 12.58 5.15
CA ASP A 71 -4.04 13.46 6.30
C ASP A 71 -4.97 12.83 7.35
N ARG A 72 -5.48 11.64 7.10
CA ARG A 72 -6.42 10.89 7.95
C ARG A 72 -7.75 11.59 8.15
N ALA A 73 -8.11 12.51 7.26
CA ALA A 73 -9.33 13.32 7.38
C ALA A 73 -10.05 13.51 6.06
N THR A 74 -9.32 13.91 5.01
CA THR A 74 -9.95 14.37 3.76
C THR A 74 -9.54 13.58 2.53
N PHE A 75 -8.35 13.01 2.52
CA PHE A 75 -7.75 12.46 1.30
C PHE A 75 -6.79 11.31 1.62
N GLY A 76 -6.73 10.35 0.71
CA GLY A 76 -5.73 9.29 0.76
C GLY A 76 -5.26 8.89 -0.63
N TRP A 77 -4.01 8.47 -0.68
CA TRP A 77 -3.38 7.89 -1.86
C TRP A 77 -2.85 6.52 -1.47
N VAL A 78 -3.47 5.46 -2.00
CA VAL A 78 -3.01 4.09 -1.78
C VAL A 78 -1.86 3.81 -2.74
N CYS A 79 -0.76 3.37 -2.20
CA CYS A 79 0.44 3.09 -2.97
C CYS A 79 1.26 1.95 -2.35
N ASP A 80 2.30 1.53 -3.06
CA ASP A 80 3.22 0.49 -2.60
C ASP A 80 2.50 -0.79 -2.15
N VAL A 81 1.45 -1.17 -2.87
CA VAL A 81 0.77 -2.44 -2.63
C VAL A 81 1.61 -3.55 -3.26
N PHE A 82 2.18 -4.40 -2.42
CA PHE A 82 3.11 -5.44 -2.87
C PHE A 82 2.92 -6.72 -2.07
N VAL A 83 2.81 -7.84 -2.77
CA VAL A 83 2.79 -9.18 -2.16
C VAL A 83 4.08 -9.88 -2.54
N ASP A 84 4.78 -10.41 -1.54
CA ASP A 84 6.01 -11.20 -1.80
C ASP A 84 5.67 -12.35 -2.74
N PRO A 85 6.50 -12.60 -3.77
CA PRO A 85 6.25 -13.68 -4.71
C PRO A 85 6.02 -15.05 -4.07
N ALA A 86 6.65 -15.33 -2.92
CA ALA A 86 6.47 -16.58 -2.20
C ALA A 86 5.07 -16.74 -1.58
N TYR A 87 4.32 -15.66 -1.44
CA TYR A 87 3.00 -15.65 -0.80
C TYR A 87 1.86 -15.29 -1.75
N ARG A 88 2.12 -15.19 -3.04
CA ARG A 88 1.08 -14.89 -4.04
C ARG A 88 0.09 -16.04 -4.13
N GLY A 89 -1.17 -15.72 -4.45
CA GLY A 89 -2.24 -16.70 -4.54
C GLY A 89 -2.99 -16.93 -3.23
N ALA A 90 -2.57 -16.29 -2.13
CA ALA A 90 -3.25 -16.40 -0.83
C ALA A 90 -4.31 -15.32 -0.59
N GLY A 91 -4.52 -14.42 -1.56
CA GLY A 91 -5.52 -13.36 -1.45
C GLY A 91 -5.10 -12.17 -0.59
N LEU A 92 -3.80 -11.97 -0.34
CA LEU A 92 -3.30 -10.91 0.55
C LEU A 92 -3.62 -9.52 0.04
N GLY A 93 -3.57 -9.30 -1.27
CA GLY A 93 -3.94 -8.00 -1.86
C GLY A 93 -5.37 -7.61 -1.52
N LYS A 94 -6.31 -8.54 -1.65
CA LYS A 94 -7.71 -8.33 -1.28
C LYS A 94 -7.87 -8.08 0.20
N MET A 95 -7.17 -8.85 1.03
CA MET A 95 -7.23 -8.70 2.49
C MET A 95 -6.75 -7.32 2.92
N MET A 96 -5.64 -6.84 2.35
CA MET A 96 -5.12 -5.51 2.65
C MET A 96 -6.08 -4.41 2.20
N MET A 97 -6.70 -4.55 1.04
CA MET A 97 -7.66 -3.56 0.57
C MET A 97 -8.92 -3.53 1.44
N ALA A 98 -9.40 -4.69 1.87
CA ALA A 98 -10.52 -4.76 2.81
C ALA A 98 -10.16 -4.09 4.15
N TYR A 99 -8.96 -4.32 4.65
CA TYR A 99 -8.44 -3.70 5.86
C TYR A 99 -8.40 -2.17 5.73
N ILE A 100 -7.84 -1.67 4.62
CA ILE A 100 -7.77 -0.24 4.33
C ILE A 100 -9.16 0.37 4.26
N ARG A 101 -10.09 -0.24 3.54
CA ARG A 101 -11.46 0.28 3.39
C ARG A 101 -12.23 0.32 4.71
N ALA A 102 -11.90 -0.56 5.64
CA ALA A 102 -12.53 -0.62 6.96
C ALA A 102 -11.79 0.19 8.03
N HIS A 103 -10.59 0.70 7.73
CA HIS A 103 -9.77 1.39 8.72
C HIS A 103 -10.46 2.68 9.23
N PRO A 104 -10.56 2.88 10.54
CA PRO A 104 -11.30 4.01 11.10
C PRO A 104 -10.73 5.38 10.71
N ASP A 105 -9.41 5.48 10.48
CA ASP A 105 -8.76 6.72 10.06
C ASP A 105 -8.95 7.04 8.57
N LEU A 106 -9.57 6.15 7.82
CA LEU A 106 -9.72 6.28 6.37
C LEU A 106 -11.20 6.37 5.96
N GLN A 107 -12.05 6.88 6.86
CA GLN A 107 -13.48 7.04 6.61
C GLN A 107 -13.84 8.50 6.36
N GLY A 108 -14.88 8.72 5.58
CA GLY A 108 -15.39 10.07 5.33
C GLY A 108 -14.52 10.91 4.41
N PHE A 109 -13.59 10.31 3.69
CA PHE A 109 -12.74 11.03 2.75
C PHE A 109 -13.54 11.52 1.55
N ARG A 110 -13.20 12.71 1.10
CA ARG A 110 -13.71 13.20 -0.17
C ARG A 110 -13.17 12.37 -1.34
N ARG A 111 -11.90 11.94 -1.24
CA ARG A 111 -11.26 11.14 -2.29
C ARG A 111 -10.26 10.16 -1.68
N LEU A 112 -10.29 8.94 -2.17
CA LEU A 112 -9.26 7.94 -1.93
C LEU A 112 -8.78 7.49 -3.30
N HIS A 113 -7.51 7.73 -3.60
CA HIS A 113 -6.94 7.53 -4.93
C HIS A 113 -5.90 6.43 -4.94
N LEU A 114 -5.69 5.89 -6.11
CA LEU A 114 -4.54 5.04 -6.43
C LEU A 114 -4.23 5.16 -7.92
N ALA A 115 -3.06 4.69 -8.30
CA ALA A 115 -2.72 4.46 -9.69
C ALA A 115 -2.24 3.01 -9.82
N THR A 116 -2.65 2.34 -10.88
CA THR A 116 -2.21 0.97 -11.17
C THR A 116 -2.07 0.80 -12.67
N ARG A 117 -1.06 0.01 -13.07
CA ARG A 117 -0.85 -0.32 -14.47
C ARG A 117 -1.77 -1.45 -14.93
N ASP A 118 -2.02 -2.44 -14.05
CA ASP A 118 -2.55 -3.73 -14.46
C ASP A 118 -3.52 -4.39 -13.47
N ALA A 119 -3.91 -3.71 -12.39
CA ALA A 119 -4.74 -4.31 -11.33
C ALA A 119 -6.10 -3.62 -11.15
N HIS A 120 -6.60 -2.95 -12.18
CA HIS A 120 -7.89 -2.23 -12.10
C HIS A 120 -9.04 -3.15 -11.63
N GLY A 121 -9.06 -4.41 -12.09
CA GLY A 121 -10.09 -5.36 -11.69
C GLY A 121 -10.11 -5.66 -10.20
N LEU A 122 -8.95 -5.71 -9.56
CA LEU A 122 -8.86 -5.86 -8.12
C LEU A 122 -9.49 -4.67 -7.40
N TYR A 123 -9.09 -3.47 -7.78
CA TYR A 123 -9.51 -2.26 -7.06
C TYR A 123 -10.98 -1.91 -7.30
N ARG A 124 -11.55 -2.23 -8.47
CA ARG A 124 -12.98 -2.06 -8.70
C ARG A 124 -13.82 -2.84 -7.69
N GLN A 125 -13.36 -3.98 -7.23
CA GLN A 125 -14.07 -4.78 -6.23
C GLN A 125 -14.21 -4.04 -4.89
N PHE A 126 -13.39 -3.01 -4.66
CA PHE A 126 -13.40 -2.23 -3.42
C PHE A 126 -13.95 -0.81 -3.62
N GLY A 127 -14.61 -0.56 -4.75
CA GLY A 127 -15.31 0.69 -4.99
C GLY A 127 -14.51 1.74 -5.76
N PHE A 128 -13.31 1.43 -6.21
CA PHE A 128 -12.52 2.34 -7.05
C PHE A 128 -13.08 2.36 -8.48
N THR A 129 -13.13 3.55 -9.04
CA THR A 129 -13.56 3.80 -10.41
C THR A 129 -12.50 4.63 -11.13
N GLU A 130 -12.66 4.81 -12.43
CA GLU A 130 -11.87 5.81 -13.15
C GLU A 130 -12.08 7.19 -12.54
N LEU A 131 -11.08 8.07 -12.66
CA LEU A 131 -11.18 9.43 -12.12
C LEU A 131 -12.36 10.16 -12.74
N THR A 132 -13.19 10.77 -11.90
CA THR A 132 -14.23 11.69 -12.35
C THR A 132 -13.56 12.96 -12.85
N LYS A 133 -13.89 13.39 -14.08
CA LYS A 133 -13.31 14.59 -14.70
C LYS A 133 -11.79 14.56 -14.69
N VAL A 134 -11.24 13.54 -15.31
CA VAL A 134 -9.78 13.33 -15.40
C VAL A 134 -9.05 14.57 -15.94
N GLU A 135 -9.72 15.36 -16.78
CA GLU A 135 -9.19 16.60 -17.36
C GLU A 135 -8.91 17.69 -16.31
N ASN A 136 -9.43 17.55 -15.11
CA ASN A 136 -9.15 18.51 -14.02
C ASN A 136 -7.85 18.19 -13.27
N TRP A 137 -7.24 17.03 -13.52
CA TRP A 137 -6.08 16.56 -12.80
C TRP A 137 -4.80 16.91 -13.50
N MET A 138 -3.82 17.38 -12.74
CA MET A 138 -2.51 17.75 -13.24
C MET A 138 -1.43 17.15 -12.33
N GLU A 139 -0.27 16.88 -12.89
CA GLU A 139 0.86 16.35 -12.13
C GLU A 139 2.17 17.01 -12.55
N ILE A 140 3.13 17.00 -11.65
CA ILE A 140 4.55 17.16 -11.97
C ILE A 140 5.17 15.81 -11.71
N ARG A 141 5.67 15.16 -12.75
CA ARG A 141 6.21 13.81 -12.64
C ARG A 141 7.68 13.80 -13.01
N ASP A 142 8.50 13.16 -12.18
CA ASP A 142 9.91 12.93 -12.46
C ASP A 142 10.15 11.40 -12.43
N PRO A 143 10.04 10.72 -13.58
CA PRO A 143 10.16 9.27 -13.62
C PRO A 143 11.58 8.77 -13.33
N ASP A 144 12.58 9.64 -13.43
CA ASP A 144 14.00 9.29 -13.29
C ASP A 144 14.60 9.74 -11.96
N VAL A 145 13.77 10.16 -11.01
CA VAL A 145 14.24 10.77 -9.74
C VAL A 145 15.19 9.85 -8.97
N TYR A 146 14.97 8.53 -9.01
CA TYR A 146 15.80 7.57 -8.27
C TYR A 146 16.95 7.00 -9.10
N SER A 147 17.10 7.41 -10.34
CA SER A 147 18.21 6.95 -11.20
C SER A 147 19.27 8.03 -11.44
N ARG A 148 19.16 9.17 -10.78
CA ARG A 148 20.13 10.26 -10.82
C ARG A 148 21.22 10.08 -9.80
#